data_78388c76408a3e99766d9b63f8861344
#
_entry.id   78388c76408a3e99766d9b63f8861344
#
_cell.length_a   1.000
_cell.length_b   1.000
_cell.length_c   1.000
_cell.angle_alpha   90.00
_cell.angle_beta   90.00
_cell.angle_gamma   90.00
#
_symmetry.space_group_name_H-M   'P 1'
#
loop_
_entity.id
_entity.type
_entity.pdbx_description
1 polymer ?
#
loop_
_entity_poly.entity_id
_entity_poly.type
_entity_poly.pdbx_seq_one_letter_code
_entity_poly.pdbx_strand_id
1 'polypeptide(L)'
;MNADVGNVANLLVSCPDRRGLVAALAQLLYGHGANILDADQHTDESAGMFFQRIRFDLRELHTDRVALERGIADVAERFEMAWTLAYGAKRKRVAIFVSKYDHCLYDLLLRHRAGELCCDIPLIVSNHEDLAPVAAQFGVDFRVFSIDKANKAAQEALQFELLTAYNIDLVVLARYMQVLSAEFTAHYPRRIINIHHSFLPAFIGGKPYHRAYERGVKLIGATAHYATSDLDEGPIIEQDV
;
A
#
# COMPACT_ATOMS: atom_id res chain seq x y z
N MET A 1 -5.19 -10.74 -18.99
CA MET A 1 -4.79 -9.75 -20.02
C MET A 1 -3.83 -8.77 -19.33
N ASN A 2 -2.52 -8.94 -19.52
CA ASN A 2 -1.54 -7.99 -19.01
C ASN A 2 -1.71 -6.70 -19.79
N ALA A 3 -2.46 -5.76 -19.23
CA ALA A 3 -2.40 -4.37 -19.70
C ALA A 3 -0.93 -3.93 -19.56
N ASP A 4 -0.42 -3.38 -20.65
CA ASP A 4 0.95 -2.93 -20.81
C ASP A 4 1.29 -1.91 -19.72
N VAL A 5 1.86 -2.40 -18.63
CA VAL A 5 2.05 -1.64 -17.36
C VAL A 5 2.87 -0.36 -17.60
N GLY A 6 3.67 -0.32 -18.68
CA GLY A 6 4.48 0.82 -19.06
C GLY A 6 3.71 2.03 -19.63
N ASN A 7 2.47 1.81 -20.05
CA ASN A 7 1.66 2.81 -20.75
C ASN A 7 0.49 3.34 -19.91
N VAL A 8 0.52 3.14 -18.61
CA VAL A 8 -0.50 3.67 -17.68
C VAL A 8 0.15 4.60 -16.67
N ALA A 9 -0.51 5.68 -16.33
CA ALA A 9 -0.10 6.58 -15.26
C ALA A 9 -1.23 6.74 -14.22
N ASN A 10 -0.83 7.07 -12.99
CA ASN A 10 -1.72 7.44 -11.91
C ASN A 10 -1.40 8.85 -11.44
N LEU A 11 -2.36 9.74 -11.53
CA LEU A 11 -2.30 11.10 -11.00
C LEU A 11 -3.08 11.14 -9.69
N LEU A 12 -2.44 11.59 -8.63
CA LEU A 12 -3.07 11.91 -7.36
C LEU A 12 -3.07 13.41 -7.18
N VAL A 13 -4.19 14.00 -6.81
CA VAL A 13 -4.29 15.43 -6.50
C VAL A 13 -5.03 15.64 -5.19
N SER A 14 -4.64 16.70 -4.48
CA SER A 14 -5.36 17.23 -3.32
C SER A 14 -5.29 18.76 -3.32
N CYS A 15 -6.41 19.43 -3.04
CA CYS A 15 -6.49 20.89 -3.01
C CYS A 15 -7.72 21.35 -2.21
N PRO A 16 -7.85 22.64 -1.87
CA PRO A 16 -9.10 23.20 -1.41
C PRO A 16 -10.23 22.92 -2.41
N ASP A 17 -11.42 22.52 -1.92
CA ASP A 17 -12.55 22.20 -2.80
C ASP A 17 -13.07 23.45 -3.49
N ARG A 18 -13.25 23.37 -4.81
CA ARG A 18 -13.82 24.41 -5.64
C ARG A 18 -14.39 23.86 -6.93
N ARG A 19 -15.26 24.63 -7.57
CA ARG A 19 -15.86 24.25 -8.86
C ARG A 19 -14.83 24.14 -9.97
N GLY A 20 -14.99 23.12 -10.83
CA GLY A 20 -14.23 22.97 -12.06
C GLY A 20 -12.96 22.11 -11.94
N LEU A 21 -12.61 21.58 -10.79
CA LEU A 21 -11.41 20.74 -10.57
C LEU A 21 -11.39 19.53 -11.51
N VAL A 22 -12.45 18.71 -11.44
CA VAL A 22 -12.58 17.50 -12.28
C VAL A 22 -12.57 17.84 -13.77
N ALA A 23 -13.30 18.89 -14.15
CA ALA A 23 -13.36 19.32 -15.55
C ALA A 23 -11.99 19.77 -16.07
N ALA A 24 -11.23 20.54 -15.29
CA ALA A 24 -9.91 21.00 -15.67
C ALA A 24 -8.92 19.85 -15.87
N LEU A 25 -8.90 18.88 -14.97
CA LEU A 25 -8.03 17.71 -15.08
C LEU A 25 -8.43 16.80 -16.24
N ALA A 26 -9.73 16.54 -16.42
CA ALA A 26 -10.22 15.73 -17.53
C ALA A 26 -9.93 16.39 -18.90
N GLN A 27 -10.10 17.71 -19.00
CA GLN A 27 -9.85 18.48 -20.22
C GLN A 27 -8.36 18.54 -20.56
N LEU A 28 -7.49 18.67 -19.55
CA LEU A 28 -6.05 18.56 -19.71
C LEU A 28 -5.66 17.20 -20.30
N LEU A 29 -6.08 16.11 -19.66
CA LEU A 29 -5.74 14.76 -20.09
C LEU A 29 -6.24 14.49 -21.51
N TYR A 30 -7.48 14.87 -21.80
CA TYR A 30 -8.06 14.78 -23.14
C TYR A 30 -7.23 15.57 -24.18
N GLY A 31 -6.83 16.79 -23.85
CA GLY A 31 -6.02 17.65 -24.74
C GLY A 31 -4.64 17.06 -25.06
N HIS A 32 -4.09 16.24 -24.19
CA HIS A 32 -2.85 15.50 -24.41
C HIS A 32 -3.05 14.13 -25.09
N GLY A 33 -4.30 13.69 -25.33
CA GLY A 33 -4.62 12.39 -25.91
C GLY A 33 -4.59 11.24 -24.92
N ALA A 34 -4.58 11.53 -23.63
CA ALA A 34 -4.64 10.49 -22.59
C ALA A 34 -6.08 10.00 -22.38
N ASN A 35 -6.28 8.68 -22.34
CA ASN A 35 -7.58 8.08 -22.09
C ASN A 35 -7.73 7.73 -20.59
N ILE A 36 -8.72 8.31 -19.90
CA ILE A 36 -9.02 8.00 -18.50
C ILE A 36 -9.60 6.59 -18.42
N LEU A 37 -8.94 5.72 -17.66
CA LEU A 37 -9.34 4.33 -17.42
C LEU A 37 -10.17 4.19 -16.15
N ASP A 38 -9.87 5.01 -15.14
CA ASP A 38 -10.50 4.96 -13.83
C ASP A 38 -10.26 6.29 -13.10
N ALA A 39 -11.26 6.75 -12.36
CA ALA A 39 -11.17 7.99 -11.58
C ALA A 39 -12.01 7.89 -10.31
N ASP A 40 -11.36 8.07 -9.17
CA ASP A 40 -12.01 8.18 -7.87
C ASP A 40 -11.83 9.59 -7.32
N GLN A 41 -12.84 10.09 -6.65
CA GLN A 41 -12.78 11.38 -5.99
C GLN A 41 -13.47 11.35 -4.64
N HIS A 42 -12.99 12.20 -3.75
CA HIS A 42 -13.57 12.41 -2.44
C HIS A 42 -13.48 13.88 -2.06
N THR A 43 -14.54 14.42 -1.49
CA THR A 43 -14.54 15.75 -0.87
C THR A 43 -14.74 15.60 0.62
N ASP A 44 -13.77 16.05 1.40
CA ASP A 44 -13.92 16.22 2.84
C ASP A 44 -14.59 17.58 3.09
N GLU A 45 -15.89 17.56 3.32
CA GLU A 45 -16.67 18.78 3.56
C GLU A 45 -16.24 19.50 4.84
N SER A 46 -15.80 18.76 5.85
CA SER A 46 -15.37 19.32 7.14
C SER A 46 -14.04 20.06 7.05
N ALA A 47 -13.12 19.57 6.24
CA ALA A 47 -11.83 20.20 5.97
C ALA A 47 -11.87 21.15 4.76
N GLY A 48 -12.93 21.12 3.96
CA GLY A 48 -13.03 21.87 2.71
C GLY A 48 -11.99 21.42 1.67
N MET A 49 -11.62 20.13 1.67
CA MET A 49 -10.56 19.57 0.84
C MET A 49 -11.12 18.61 -0.20
N PHE A 50 -10.61 18.69 -1.40
CA PHE A 50 -10.87 17.78 -2.51
C PHE A 50 -9.67 16.87 -2.75
N PHE A 51 -9.95 15.59 -3.00
CA PHE A 51 -8.98 14.56 -3.34
C PHE A 51 -9.44 13.83 -4.60
N GLN A 52 -8.50 13.56 -5.53
CA GLN A 52 -8.81 12.77 -6.71
C GLN A 52 -7.63 11.88 -7.09
N ARG A 53 -7.95 10.64 -7.48
CA ARG A 53 -7.05 9.72 -8.17
C ARG A 53 -7.56 9.52 -9.58
N ILE A 54 -6.70 9.71 -10.57
CA ILE A 54 -7.01 9.44 -11.98
C ILE A 54 -5.97 8.45 -12.51
N ARG A 55 -6.43 7.31 -13.02
CA ARG A 55 -5.62 6.35 -13.75
C ARG A 55 -5.93 6.49 -15.24
N PHE A 56 -4.90 6.66 -16.07
CA PHE A 56 -5.08 6.93 -17.49
C PHE A 56 -4.01 6.25 -18.35
N ASP A 57 -4.39 5.98 -19.60
CA ASP A 57 -3.58 5.34 -20.63
C ASP A 57 -2.79 6.40 -21.43
N LEU A 58 -1.53 6.08 -21.72
CA LEU A 58 -0.57 6.94 -22.40
C LEU A 58 -0.30 6.52 -23.84
N ARG A 59 -0.91 5.43 -24.34
CA ARG A 59 -0.59 4.86 -25.68
C ARG A 59 -0.91 5.79 -26.82
N GLU A 60 -1.91 6.63 -26.67
CA GLU A 60 -2.37 7.57 -27.70
C GLU A 60 -2.01 9.03 -27.37
N LEU A 61 -0.99 9.24 -26.53
CA LEU A 61 -0.52 10.60 -26.25
C LEU A 61 -0.11 11.31 -27.53
N HIS A 62 -0.67 12.50 -27.75
CA HIS A 62 -0.31 13.40 -28.85
C HIS A 62 0.95 14.21 -28.52
N THR A 63 1.38 14.22 -27.28
CA THR A 63 2.52 14.96 -26.76
C THR A 63 3.48 14.02 -26.01
N ASP A 64 4.62 14.52 -25.57
CA ASP A 64 5.52 13.77 -24.70
C ASP A 64 5.14 13.88 -23.21
N ARG A 65 5.77 13.05 -22.37
CA ARG A 65 5.54 13.05 -20.91
C ARG A 65 5.92 14.36 -20.25
N VAL A 66 6.92 15.06 -20.76
CA VAL A 66 7.38 16.35 -20.22
C VAL A 66 6.32 17.43 -20.46
N ALA A 67 5.72 17.45 -21.63
CA ALA A 67 4.62 18.36 -21.95
C ALA A 67 3.38 18.06 -21.08
N LEU A 68 3.04 16.79 -20.89
CA LEU A 68 1.95 16.38 -20.01
C LEU A 68 2.20 16.82 -18.56
N GLU A 69 3.39 16.57 -18.02
CA GLU A 69 3.74 16.98 -16.64
C GLU A 69 3.70 18.51 -16.48
N ARG A 70 4.16 19.24 -17.48
CA ARG A 70 4.06 20.71 -17.48
C ARG A 70 2.60 21.18 -17.48
N GLY A 71 1.75 20.58 -18.31
CA GLY A 71 0.32 20.88 -18.32
C GLY A 71 -0.36 20.56 -16.97
N ILE A 72 0.03 19.44 -16.33
CA ILE A 72 -0.46 19.12 -14.97
C ILE A 72 0.00 20.19 -13.97
N ALA A 73 1.27 20.60 -14.03
CA ALA A 73 1.80 21.65 -13.16
C ALA A 73 1.06 22.99 -13.32
N ASP A 74 0.76 23.40 -14.57
CA ASP A 74 0.02 24.63 -14.87
C ASP A 74 -1.40 24.61 -14.28
N VAL A 75 -2.10 23.48 -14.41
CA VAL A 75 -3.43 23.29 -13.81
C VAL A 75 -3.31 23.25 -12.27
N ALA A 76 -2.31 22.57 -11.75
CA ALA A 76 -2.07 22.45 -10.32
C ALA A 76 -1.78 23.82 -9.69
N GLU A 77 -0.97 24.66 -10.31
CA GLU A 77 -0.71 26.02 -9.85
C GLU A 77 -1.98 26.86 -9.81
N ARG A 78 -2.78 26.83 -10.89
CA ARG A 78 -4.05 27.57 -10.98
C ARG A 78 -5.05 27.21 -9.88
N PHE A 79 -5.09 25.96 -9.46
CA PHE A 79 -6.05 25.43 -8.49
C PHE A 79 -5.43 25.14 -7.11
N GLU A 80 -4.16 25.50 -6.90
CA GLU A 80 -3.42 25.26 -5.64
C GLU A 80 -3.37 23.78 -5.27
N MET A 81 -3.18 22.90 -6.28
CA MET A 81 -3.17 21.46 -6.08
C MET A 81 -1.78 20.98 -5.64
N ALA A 82 -1.72 20.19 -4.58
CA ALA A 82 -0.63 19.25 -4.39
C ALA A 82 -0.89 18.03 -5.29
N TRP A 83 0.13 17.58 -6.02
CA TRP A 83 -0.04 16.48 -6.96
C TRP A 83 1.16 15.53 -6.99
N THR A 84 0.90 14.30 -7.38
CA THR A 84 1.92 13.28 -7.63
C THR A 84 1.53 12.48 -8.86
N LEU A 85 2.46 12.31 -9.79
CA LEU A 85 2.29 11.50 -10.97
C LEU A 85 3.22 10.27 -10.90
N ALA A 86 2.64 9.09 -11.01
CA ALA A 86 3.39 7.84 -11.06
C ALA A 86 3.11 7.12 -12.39
N TYR A 87 4.17 6.85 -13.14
CA TYR A 87 4.08 6.03 -14.35
C TYR A 87 4.14 4.55 -13.98
N GLY A 88 3.23 3.74 -14.52
CA GLY A 88 3.04 2.34 -14.16
C GLY A 88 4.13 1.37 -14.61
N ALA A 89 5.30 1.85 -15.02
CA ALA A 89 6.36 1.01 -15.60
C ALA A 89 7.13 0.17 -14.56
N LYS A 90 7.10 0.53 -13.27
CA LYS A 90 7.86 -0.19 -12.24
C LYS A 90 6.93 -1.02 -11.36
N ARG A 91 7.00 -2.34 -11.48
CA ARG A 91 6.36 -3.24 -10.51
C ARG A 91 6.98 -3.02 -9.14
N LYS A 92 6.14 -2.81 -8.12
CA LYS A 92 6.60 -2.69 -6.73
C LYS A 92 7.21 -4.02 -6.28
N ARG A 93 8.33 -3.95 -5.58
CA ARG A 93 8.93 -5.11 -4.91
C ARG A 93 8.41 -5.17 -3.48
N VAL A 94 7.71 -6.24 -3.15
CA VAL A 94 7.00 -6.41 -1.89
C VAL A 94 7.68 -7.49 -1.04
N ALA A 95 7.98 -7.20 0.21
CA ALA A 95 8.33 -8.21 1.21
C ALA A 95 7.11 -8.52 2.07
N ILE A 96 6.85 -9.81 2.31
CA ILE A 96 5.77 -10.25 3.19
C ILE A 96 6.38 -10.70 4.52
N PHE A 97 5.95 -10.09 5.62
CA PHE A 97 6.35 -10.47 6.96
C PHE A 97 5.28 -11.34 7.60
N VAL A 98 5.69 -12.49 8.12
CA VAL A 98 4.79 -13.50 8.69
C VAL A 98 5.31 -14.02 10.03
N SER A 99 4.46 -14.70 10.79
CA SER A 99 4.85 -15.50 11.95
C SER A 99 4.48 -16.97 11.70
N LYS A 100 3.58 -17.55 12.52
CA LYS A 100 3.24 -19.00 12.45
C LYS A 100 2.03 -19.31 11.57
N TYR A 101 1.10 -18.37 11.42
CA TYR A 101 -0.16 -18.61 10.71
C TYR A 101 -0.01 -18.38 9.22
N ASP A 102 -0.49 -19.28 8.41
CA ASP A 102 -0.25 -19.39 6.98
C ASP A 102 -1.34 -18.79 6.07
N HIS A 103 -2.58 -18.67 6.56
CA HIS A 103 -3.74 -18.31 5.73
C HIS A 103 -3.57 -16.98 4.97
N CYS A 104 -3.04 -15.93 5.61
CA CYS A 104 -2.81 -14.65 4.93
C CYS A 104 -1.68 -14.76 3.90
N LEU A 105 -0.64 -15.54 4.19
CA LEU A 105 0.46 -15.77 3.24
C LEU A 105 -0.04 -16.51 2.00
N TYR A 106 -0.80 -17.59 2.19
CA TYR A 106 -1.39 -18.32 1.08
C TYR A 106 -2.29 -17.45 0.21
N ASP A 107 -3.18 -16.66 0.80
CA ASP A 107 -4.06 -15.76 0.05
C ASP A 107 -3.27 -14.79 -0.83
N LEU A 108 -2.28 -14.11 -0.26
CA LEU A 108 -1.44 -13.16 -1.00
C LEU A 108 -0.66 -13.83 -2.14
N LEU A 109 -0.04 -15.00 -1.89
CA LEU A 109 0.75 -15.72 -2.89
C LEU A 109 -0.12 -16.31 -4.01
N LEU A 110 -1.33 -16.79 -3.69
CA LEU A 110 -2.29 -17.29 -4.68
C LEU A 110 -2.81 -16.16 -5.58
N ARG A 111 -3.18 -15.03 -5.01
CA ARG A 111 -3.60 -13.82 -5.76
C ARG A 111 -2.47 -13.26 -6.62
N HIS A 112 -1.24 -13.26 -6.10
CA HIS A 112 -0.07 -12.88 -6.89
C HIS A 112 0.13 -13.82 -8.09
N ARG A 113 0.06 -15.15 -7.89
CA ARG A 113 0.16 -16.15 -8.96
C ARG A 113 -0.99 -16.04 -9.97
N ALA A 114 -2.19 -15.67 -9.54
CA ALA A 114 -3.34 -15.42 -10.40
C ALA A 114 -3.21 -14.10 -11.20
N GLY A 115 -2.21 -13.26 -10.89
CA GLY A 115 -2.01 -11.97 -11.57
C GLY A 115 -2.91 -10.85 -11.05
N GLU A 116 -3.61 -11.05 -9.93
CA GLU A 116 -4.44 -10.02 -9.27
C GLU A 116 -3.58 -8.96 -8.58
N LEU A 117 -2.40 -9.35 -8.07
CA LEU A 117 -1.43 -8.45 -7.47
C LEU A 117 -0.31 -8.12 -8.45
N CYS A 118 -0.34 -6.92 -9.01
CA CYS A 118 0.67 -6.45 -9.98
C CYS A 118 1.96 -5.97 -9.29
N CYS A 119 2.63 -6.87 -8.56
CA CYS A 119 3.89 -6.62 -7.87
C CYS A 119 4.85 -7.81 -8.05
N ASP A 120 6.09 -7.67 -7.61
CA ASP A 120 7.03 -8.76 -7.42
C ASP A 120 7.14 -9.08 -5.94
N ILE A 121 7.13 -10.36 -5.57
CA ILE A 121 7.28 -10.80 -4.17
C ILE A 121 8.59 -11.62 -4.07
N PRO A 122 9.75 -10.96 -3.96
CA PRO A 122 11.02 -11.65 -3.93
C PRO A 122 11.39 -12.23 -2.55
N LEU A 123 10.72 -11.79 -1.47
CA LEU A 123 11.17 -12.07 -0.11
C LEU A 123 9.99 -12.27 0.85
N ILE A 124 10.09 -13.32 1.65
CA ILE A 124 9.28 -13.52 2.85
C ILE A 124 10.20 -13.50 4.07
N VAL A 125 9.84 -12.71 5.07
CA VAL A 125 10.54 -12.60 6.35
C VAL A 125 9.67 -13.18 7.46
N SER A 126 10.24 -13.98 8.33
CA SER A 126 9.51 -14.56 9.47
C SER A 126 10.35 -14.53 10.74
N ASN A 127 9.70 -14.56 11.89
CA ASN A 127 10.35 -14.83 13.19
C ASN A 127 10.30 -16.32 13.61
N HIS A 128 9.78 -17.19 12.73
CA HIS A 128 9.66 -18.63 12.88
C HIS A 128 9.94 -19.36 11.57
N GLU A 129 10.31 -20.65 11.65
CA GLU A 129 10.61 -21.46 10.47
C GLU A 129 9.36 -22.11 9.83
N ASP A 130 8.23 -22.09 10.54
CA ASP A 130 7.01 -22.84 10.23
C ASP A 130 6.54 -22.68 8.77
N LEU A 131 6.71 -21.50 8.17
CA LEU A 131 6.23 -21.17 6.83
C LEU A 131 7.28 -21.29 5.72
N ALA A 132 8.49 -21.77 6.03
CA ALA A 132 9.51 -22.02 5.01
C ALA A 132 9.04 -22.97 3.89
N PRO A 133 8.29 -24.06 4.17
CA PRO A 133 7.77 -24.94 3.10
C PRO A 133 6.79 -24.23 2.17
N VAL A 134 5.98 -23.29 2.69
CA VAL A 134 5.06 -22.48 1.88
C VAL A 134 5.83 -21.59 0.92
N ALA A 135 6.83 -20.86 1.42
CA ALA A 135 7.68 -20.01 0.58
C ALA A 135 8.36 -20.83 -0.54
N ALA A 136 8.89 -22.01 -0.21
CA ALA A 136 9.52 -22.92 -1.17
C ALA A 136 8.54 -23.37 -2.27
N GLN A 137 7.29 -23.67 -1.93
CA GLN A 137 6.24 -24.06 -2.88
C GLN A 137 5.96 -22.97 -3.94
N PHE A 138 6.12 -21.71 -3.56
CA PHE A 138 5.92 -20.56 -4.46
C PHE A 138 7.22 -20.02 -5.06
N GLY A 139 8.38 -20.59 -4.72
CA GLY A 139 9.67 -20.17 -5.23
C GLY A 139 10.10 -18.78 -4.73
N VAL A 140 9.70 -18.40 -3.52
CA VAL A 140 10.03 -17.11 -2.90
C VAL A 140 11.10 -17.32 -1.83
N ASP A 141 12.09 -16.44 -1.79
CA ASP A 141 13.13 -16.48 -0.76
C ASP A 141 12.52 -16.30 0.63
N PHE A 142 12.97 -17.14 1.57
CA PHE A 142 12.51 -17.12 2.96
C PHE A 142 13.65 -16.87 3.92
N ARG A 143 13.50 -15.90 4.82
CA ARG A 143 14.51 -15.57 5.83
C ARG A 143 13.91 -15.54 7.22
N VAL A 144 14.60 -16.16 8.16
CA VAL A 144 14.16 -16.24 9.56
C VAL A 144 15.01 -15.31 10.42
N PHE A 145 14.33 -14.50 11.20
CA PHE A 145 14.92 -13.64 12.22
C PHE A 145 14.26 -13.96 13.55
N SER A 146 14.88 -14.81 14.35
CA SER A 146 14.38 -15.15 15.69
C SER A 146 14.49 -13.93 16.60
N ILE A 147 13.34 -13.38 16.98
CA ILE A 147 13.24 -12.12 17.74
C ILE A 147 12.86 -12.42 19.18
N ASP A 148 13.63 -11.89 20.12
CA ASP A 148 13.32 -11.78 21.53
C ASP A 148 13.52 -10.33 22.04
N LYS A 149 13.26 -10.09 23.32
CA LYS A 149 13.39 -8.75 23.90
C LYS A 149 14.82 -8.22 23.90
N ALA A 150 15.82 -9.09 23.95
CA ALA A 150 17.24 -8.71 24.06
C ALA A 150 17.86 -8.42 22.71
N ASN A 151 17.40 -9.12 21.64
CA ASN A 151 18.03 -9.05 20.32
C ASN A 151 17.21 -8.22 19.28
N LYS A 152 16.03 -7.73 19.63
CA LYS A 152 15.08 -7.11 18.70
C LYS A 152 15.73 -6.04 17.82
N ALA A 153 16.42 -5.07 18.39
CA ALA A 153 17.05 -3.98 17.65
C ALA A 153 18.09 -4.48 16.63
N ALA A 154 18.92 -5.46 17.03
CA ALA A 154 19.91 -6.07 16.14
C ALA A 154 19.22 -6.85 14.99
N GLN A 155 18.14 -7.58 15.27
CA GLN A 155 17.39 -8.31 14.25
C GLN A 155 16.67 -7.37 13.29
N GLU A 156 16.09 -6.28 13.75
CA GLU A 156 15.47 -5.26 12.90
C GLU A 156 16.51 -4.56 11.99
N ALA A 157 17.71 -4.29 12.48
CA ALA A 157 18.82 -3.77 11.66
C ALA A 157 19.18 -4.73 10.52
N LEU A 158 19.33 -6.03 10.81
CA LEU A 158 19.59 -7.05 9.79
C LEU A 158 18.42 -7.20 8.80
N GLN A 159 17.18 -7.11 9.26
CA GLN A 159 16.01 -7.09 8.39
C GLN A 159 16.06 -5.88 7.43
N PHE A 160 16.42 -4.70 7.95
CA PHE A 160 16.52 -3.49 7.15
C PHE A 160 17.61 -3.60 6.06
N GLU A 161 18.80 -4.11 6.41
CA GLU A 161 19.86 -4.39 5.44
C GLU A 161 19.37 -5.34 4.33
N LEU A 162 18.66 -6.40 4.72
CA LEU A 162 18.08 -7.35 3.79
C LEU A 162 17.05 -6.72 2.85
N LEU A 163 16.12 -5.93 3.39
CA LEU A 163 15.11 -5.22 2.59
C LEU A 163 15.75 -4.26 1.59
N THR A 164 16.83 -3.60 2.01
CA THR A 164 17.63 -2.72 1.14
C THR A 164 18.31 -3.51 0.02
N ALA A 165 18.94 -4.62 0.34
CA ALA A 165 19.60 -5.49 -0.64
C ALA A 165 18.62 -6.06 -1.70
N TYR A 166 17.38 -6.35 -1.28
CA TYR A 166 16.31 -6.81 -2.17
C TYR A 166 15.60 -5.65 -2.88
N ASN A 167 15.97 -4.39 -2.64
CA ASN A 167 15.30 -3.20 -3.17
C ASN A 167 13.78 -3.23 -2.92
N ILE A 168 13.37 -3.50 -1.69
CA ILE A 168 11.96 -3.60 -1.32
C ILE A 168 11.32 -2.20 -1.28
N ASP A 169 10.23 -2.06 -2.03
CA ASP A 169 9.45 -0.82 -2.09
C ASP A 169 8.34 -0.78 -1.03
N LEU A 170 7.79 -1.94 -0.61
CA LEU A 170 6.66 -2.07 0.30
C LEU A 170 6.81 -3.31 1.18
N VAL A 171 6.46 -3.20 2.43
CA VAL A 171 6.36 -4.32 3.39
C VAL A 171 4.90 -4.58 3.73
N VAL A 172 4.49 -5.84 3.72
CA VAL A 172 3.15 -6.28 4.13
C VAL A 172 3.28 -7.17 5.36
N LEU A 173 2.68 -6.76 6.46
CA LEU A 173 2.62 -7.54 7.70
C LEU A 173 1.39 -8.48 7.64
N ALA A 174 1.62 -9.71 7.23
CA ALA A 174 0.59 -10.74 7.07
C ALA A 174 0.58 -11.64 8.31
N ARG A 175 -0.09 -11.23 9.38
CA ARG A 175 -0.06 -11.91 10.68
C ARG A 175 1.34 -11.97 11.29
N TYR A 176 2.13 -10.93 11.10
CA TYR A 176 3.42 -10.77 11.76
C TYR A 176 3.19 -10.31 13.20
N MET A 177 3.43 -11.21 14.15
CA MET A 177 3.09 -11.01 15.57
C MET A 177 4.21 -10.30 16.35
N GLN A 178 4.92 -9.40 15.70
CA GLN A 178 5.93 -8.53 16.29
C GLN A 178 5.57 -7.06 16.05
N VAL A 179 5.69 -6.24 17.07
CA VAL A 179 5.55 -4.78 16.93
C VAL A 179 6.87 -4.25 16.38
N LEU A 180 6.85 -3.55 15.26
CA LEU A 180 8.03 -2.90 14.70
C LEU A 180 8.45 -1.69 15.55
N SER A 181 9.74 -1.40 15.60
CA SER A 181 10.25 -0.20 16.29
C SER A 181 9.89 1.07 15.53
N ALA A 182 9.90 2.21 16.23
CA ALA A 182 9.75 3.52 15.62
C ALA A 182 10.85 3.81 14.57
N GLU A 183 12.08 3.34 14.83
CA GLU A 183 13.19 3.44 13.89
C GLU A 183 12.91 2.67 12.61
N PHE A 184 12.43 1.41 12.71
CA PHE A 184 12.08 0.60 11.53
C PHE A 184 10.97 1.25 10.71
N THR A 185 9.90 1.72 11.35
CA THR A 185 8.76 2.35 10.65
C THR A 185 9.15 3.68 10.00
N ALA A 186 10.07 4.44 10.59
CA ALA A 186 10.57 5.69 10.02
C ALA A 186 11.34 5.51 8.70
N HIS A 187 11.98 4.36 8.46
CA HIS A 187 12.64 4.04 7.20
C HIS A 187 11.67 3.74 6.04
N TYR A 188 10.44 3.33 6.37
CA TYR A 188 9.39 2.97 5.41
C TYR A 188 8.10 3.80 5.60
N PRO A 189 8.15 5.14 5.59
CA PRO A 189 6.96 5.96 5.85
C PRO A 189 5.89 5.69 4.79
N ARG A 190 4.69 5.29 5.22
CA ARG A 190 3.56 4.86 4.35
C ARG A 190 3.93 3.73 3.37
N ARG A 191 4.89 2.89 3.75
CA ARG A 191 5.33 1.73 2.95
C ARG A 191 5.35 0.44 3.77
N ILE A 192 4.64 0.41 4.89
CA ILE A 192 4.36 -0.80 5.66
C ILE A 192 2.86 -0.88 5.83
N ILE A 193 2.24 -1.92 5.30
CA ILE A 193 0.80 -2.19 5.44
C ILE A 193 0.63 -3.32 6.45
N ASN A 194 -0.22 -3.11 7.46
CA ASN A 194 -0.63 -4.13 8.41
C ASN A 194 -2.10 -4.51 8.20
N ILE A 195 -2.42 -5.78 8.40
CA ILE A 195 -3.79 -6.25 8.49
C ILE A 195 -4.10 -6.52 9.96
N HIS A 196 -4.90 -5.64 10.55
CA HIS A 196 -5.43 -5.80 11.90
C HIS A 196 -6.79 -6.48 11.83
N HIS A 197 -6.97 -7.55 12.59
CA HIS A 197 -8.18 -8.37 12.55
C HIS A 197 -9.30 -7.85 13.47
N SER A 198 -9.64 -6.57 13.31
CA SER A 198 -10.84 -5.91 13.84
C SER A 198 -11.11 -4.61 13.09
N PHE A 199 -12.26 -3.99 13.37
CA PHE A 199 -12.55 -2.64 12.89
C PHE A 199 -11.86 -1.60 13.78
N LEU A 200 -10.72 -1.07 13.33
CA LEU A 200 -10.07 0.06 14.02
C LEU A 200 -10.97 1.32 13.95
N PRO A 201 -10.97 2.14 14.99
CA PRO A 201 -10.13 2.09 16.21
C PRO A 201 -10.65 1.17 17.32
N ALA A 202 -11.64 0.31 17.05
CA ALA A 202 -12.14 -0.64 18.05
C ALA A 202 -11.18 -1.83 18.20
N PHE A 203 -11.02 -2.32 19.45
CA PHE A 203 -10.24 -3.51 19.79
C PHE A 203 -8.76 -3.46 19.38
N ILE A 204 -8.12 -2.30 19.54
CA ILE A 204 -6.67 -2.11 19.34
C ILE A 204 -5.86 -3.15 20.13
N GLY A 205 -4.78 -3.71 19.54
CA GLY A 205 -3.86 -4.62 20.18
C GLY A 205 -4.29 -6.08 20.11
N GLY A 206 -3.83 -6.90 21.07
CA GLY A 206 -3.97 -8.36 21.01
C GLY A 206 -5.37 -8.91 21.25
N LYS A 207 -5.65 -10.09 20.69
CA LYS A 207 -6.88 -10.89 20.82
C LYS A 207 -8.18 -10.14 20.54
N PRO A 208 -8.29 -9.38 19.44
CA PRO A 208 -9.48 -8.55 19.16
C PRO A 208 -10.75 -9.38 19.03
N TYR A 209 -10.73 -10.57 18.43
CA TYR A 209 -11.90 -11.45 18.32
C TYR A 209 -12.45 -11.92 19.66
N HIS A 210 -11.58 -12.25 20.64
CA HIS A 210 -12.04 -12.62 21.97
C HIS A 210 -12.72 -11.46 22.68
N ARG A 211 -12.13 -10.25 22.56
CA ARG A 211 -12.68 -9.04 23.16
C ARG A 211 -14.01 -8.62 22.52
N ALA A 212 -14.15 -8.82 21.20
CA ALA A 212 -15.41 -8.60 20.50
C ALA A 212 -16.48 -9.60 20.93
N TYR A 213 -16.12 -10.87 21.07
CA TYR A 213 -17.02 -11.92 21.55
C TYR A 213 -17.52 -11.64 22.98
N GLU A 214 -16.62 -11.31 23.90
CA GLU A 214 -16.95 -10.96 25.29
C GLU A 214 -17.91 -9.77 25.39
N ARG A 215 -17.81 -8.81 24.44
CA ARG A 215 -18.73 -7.66 24.35
C ARG A 215 -20.02 -7.96 23.60
N GLY A 216 -20.21 -9.16 23.08
CA GLY A 216 -21.42 -9.53 22.31
C GLY A 216 -21.52 -8.85 20.95
N VAL A 217 -20.39 -8.41 20.36
CA VAL A 217 -20.35 -7.83 19.02
C VAL A 217 -20.82 -8.85 17.99
N LYS A 218 -21.68 -8.44 17.08
CA LYS A 218 -22.32 -9.35 16.11
C LYS A 218 -21.61 -9.38 14.76
N LEU A 219 -20.85 -8.34 14.44
CA LEU A 219 -20.10 -8.21 13.19
C LEU A 219 -18.68 -7.76 13.51
N ILE A 220 -17.70 -8.47 12.99
CA ILE A 220 -16.29 -8.11 13.10
C ILE A 220 -15.60 -8.40 11.78
N GLY A 221 -14.67 -7.53 11.39
CA GLY A 221 -13.93 -7.66 10.15
C GLY A 221 -12.44 -7.46 10.36
N ALA A 222 -11.80 -6.88 9.37
CA ALA A 222 -10.39 -6.54 9.38
C ALA A 222 -10.16 -5.11 8.89
N THR A 223 -9.04 -4.55 9.29
CA THR A 223 -8.59 -3.22 8.87
C THR A 223 -7.21 -3.33 8.24
N ALA A 224 -7.08 -2.93 7.00
CA ALA A 224 -5.78 -2.64 6.38
C ALA A 224 -5.40 -1.20 6.72
N HIS A 225 -4.23 -1.00 7.30
CA HIS A 225 -3.73 0.33 7.67
C HIS A 225 -2.22 0.45 7.48
N TYR A 226 -1.73 1.66 7.37
CA TYR A 226 -0.28 1.88 7.40
C TYR A 226 0.25 1.70 8.83
N ALA A 227 1.29 0.89 9.00
CA ALA A 227 1.96 0.77 10.29
C ALA A 227 2.79 2.03 10.58
N THR A 228 2.66 2.53 11.80
CA THR A 228 3.40 3.68 12.35
C THR A 228 4.10 3.26 13.64
N SER A 229 4.73 4.22 14.35
CA SER A 229 5.29 3.99 15.68
C SER A 229 4.25 3.62 16.72
N ASP A 230 3.01 4.08 16.52
CA ASP A 230 1.89 3.84 17.43
C ASP A 230 1.11 2.62 16.95
N LEU A 231 0.96 1.64 17.85
CA LEU A 231 0.39 0.34 17.52
C LEU A 231 -1.07 0.49 17.08
N ASP A 232 -1.36 0.02 15.86
CA ASP A 232 -2.69 0.01 15.24
C ASP A 232 -3.38 1.39 15.12
N GLU A 233 -2.60 2.49 15.19
CA GLU A 233 -3.10 3.87 15.11
C GLU A 233 -2.76 4.57 13.77
N GLY A 234 -2.11 3.87 12.85
CA GLY A 234 -1.78 4.44 11.56
C GLY A 234 -2.99 4.64 10.65
N PRO A 235 -2.85 5.46 9.59
CA PRO A 235 -3.95 5.76 8.66
C PRO A 235 -4.58 4.51 8.07
N ILE A 236 -5.90 4.44 8.13
CA ILE A 236 -6.69 3.33 7.59
C ILE A 236 -6.70 3.41 6.07
N ILE A 237 -6.50 2.27 5.40
CA ILE A 237 -6.55 2.12 3.95
C ILE A 237 -7.91 1.56 3.54
N GLU A 238 -8.35 0.47 4.19
CA GLU A 238 -9.57 -0.25 3.85
C GLU A 238 -10.07 -1.04 5.06
N GLN A 239 -11.38 -1.24 5.13
CA GLN A 239 -12.01 -2.09 6.14
C GLN A 239 -13.04 -2.98 5.46
N ASP A 240 -13.04 -4.28 5.82
CA ASP A 240 -13.97 -5.26 5.26
C ASP A 240 -14.32 -6.34 6.30
N VAL A 241 -15.37 -7.14 6.03
CA VAL A 241 -15.89 -8.23 6.88
C VAL A 241 -15.55 -9.61 6.35
#